data_3f4e511e5d2eed1c3d167738713a0fd8
#
_entry.id   3f4e511e5d2eed1c3d167738713a0fd8
#
_cell.length_a   1.000
_cell.length_b   1.000
_cell.length_c   1.000
_cell.angle_alpha   90.00
_cell.angle_beta   90.00
_cell.angle_gamma   90.00
#
_symmetry.space_group_name_H-M   'P 1'
#
loop_
_entity.id
_entity.type
_entity.pdbx_description
1 polymer ?
#
loop_
_entity_poly.entity_id
_entity_poly.type
_entity_poly.pdbx_seq_one_letter_code
_entity_poly.pdbx_strand_id
1 'polypeptide(L)'
;MHEAIEEAKRCLHCKIPQCKKGCPISHDIPDWIHELSMGNFGNAMHIINEKSNLPAVCGRVCPHEKQCEGHCVLGKKGQGIHVGKLERFLADFDGNMGLIREKLQPKTRGRVAVIGSGPAGLTIAGDLSRQGFNVEIFEMELEPGGVLMFGIPEYRLPKDIVRREIKKMEELGVIIHYNTTIGKDYTVDDLFAQGFDAIFMGTGTGRPQKLQIPGGDIKGVRQAIWFLRRVSLYNEGNLDRKEVVIEKGDRCFVIGCGNTAMDAARTAIRMGAESVNVVYRRTINEMSALRSEYDDAVKEGVGFIWESNIVEIHSNDEGKMTEVVIEDKEGNRRIEKADYVLMALGSAPASRIVSTTKGIDVDDRGYVITREKPYGMTTRQGVFAGGDVVNRPSTVVLAMRDAKMVAEGIAQYVDAVKLLDAIKGEE
;
A
#
# COMPACT_ATOMS: atom_id res chain seq x y z
N MET A 1 7.48 22.31 16.27
CA MET A 1 8.77 22.70 15.66
C MET A 1 9.94 22.50 16.61
N HIS A 2 9.96 23.14 17.78
CA HIS A 2 11.04 22.98 18.76
C HIS A 2 11.30 21.52 19.15
N GLU A 3 10.27 20.76 19.49
CA GLU A 3 10.36 19.35 19.85
C GLU A 3 10.97 18.48 18.74
N ALA A 4 10.64 18.77 17.47
CA ALA A 4 11.22 18.04 16.34
C ALA A 4 12.74 18.31 16.19
N ILE A 5 13.17 19.56 16.40
CA ILE A 5 14.58 19.93 16.40
C ILE A 5 15.32 19.26 17.56
N GLU A 6 14.74 19.25 18.76
CA GLU A 6 15.38 18.60 19.93
C GLU A 6 15.47 17.08 19.74
N GLU A 7 14.43 16.44 19.17
CA GLU A 7 14.51 15.01 18.84
C GLU A 7 15.58 14.73 17.77
N ALA A 8 15.68 15.60 16.75
CA ALA A 8 16.69 15.48 15.70
C ALA A 8 18.12 15.61 16.24
N LYS A 9 18.36 16.51 17.22
CA LYS A 9 19.68 16.68 17.87
C LYS A 9 20.17 15.44 18.62
N ARG A 10 19.30 14.50 18.96
CA ARG A 10 19.69 13.23 19.58
C ARG A 10 20.39 12.29 18.60
N CYS A 11 20.30 12.52 17.28
CA CYS A 11 20.91 11.67 16.27
C CYS A 11 22.44 11.69 16.36
N LEU A 12 23.06 10.51 16.35
CA LEU A 12 24.52 10.35 16.47
C LEU A 12 25.26 10.52 15.14
N HIS A 13 24.61 10.76 14.04
CA HIS A 13 25.19 10.86 12.68
C HIS A 13 26.20 9.74 12.39
N CYS A 14 25.76 8.49 12.54
CA CYS A 14 26.61 7.29 12.44
C CYS A 14 27.29 7.20 11.07
N LYS A 15 28.61 6.92 11.01
CA LYS A 15 29.34 6.67 9.77
C LYS A 15 28.76 5.51 8.95
N ILE A 16 28.25 4.49 9.63
CA ILE A 16 27.56 3.34 9.02
C ILE A 16 26.13 3.30 9.60
N PRO A 17 25.19 4.09 9.03
CA PRO A 17 23.87 4.26 9.60
C PRO A 17 23.03 3.01 9.44
N GLN A 18 22.72 2.35 10.56
CA GLN A 18 21.89 1.15 10.55
C GLN A 18 20.43 1.48 10.20
N CYS A 19 19.95 2.65 10.56
CA CYS A 19 18.62 3.15 10.15
C CYS A 19 18.46 3.22 8.62
N LYS A 20 19.48 3.68 7.88
CA LYS A 20 19.50 3.66 6.40
C LYS A 20 19.44 2.23 5.86
N LYS A 21 20.19 1.29 6.44
CA LYS A 21 20.16 -0.13 6.05
C LYS A 21 18.80 -0.78 6.35
N GLY A 22 18.14 -0.36 7.43
CA GLY A 22 16.81 -0.83 7.79
C GLY A 22 15.68 -0.21 6.95
N CYS A 23 15.97 0.85 6.18
CA CYS A 23 14.99 1.49 5.30
C CYS A 23 14.99 0.79 3.92
N PRO A 24 13.85 0.26 3.44
CA PRO A 24 13.78 -0.43 2.15
C PRO A 24 14.21 0.41 0.93
N ILE A 25 13.99 1.73 0.97
CA ILE A 25 14.42 2.66 -0.08
C ILE A 25 15.80 3.28 0.20
N SER A 26 16.51 2.78 1.21
CA SER A 26 17.85 3.27 1.60
C SER A 26 17.90 4.79 1.80
N HIS A 27 16.92 5.31 2.51
CA HIS A 27 16.75 6.74 2.78
C HIS A 27 17.94 7.32 3.53
N ASP A 28 18.40 8.52 3.15
CA ASP A 28 19.56 9.19 3.74
C ASP A 28 19.19 9.86 5.09
N ILE A 29 18.74 9.00 6.03
CA ILE A 29 18.14 9.41 7.31
C ILE A 29 19.06 10.30 8.15
N PRO A 30 20.34 10.01 8.37
CA PRO A 30 21.20 10.89 9.14
C PRO A 30 21.34 12.28 8.54
N ASP A 31 21.35 12.38 7.21
CA ASP A 31 21.64 13.63 6.50
C ASP A 31 20.44 14.60 6.62
N TRP A 32 19.22 14.13 6.34
CA TRP A 32 18.06 15.01 6.51
C TRP A 32 17.72 15.29 7.99
N ILE A 33 18.05 14.37 8.95
CA ILE A 33 17.92 14.65 10.38
C ILE A 33 18.94 15.72 10.81
N HIS A 34 20.14 15.72 10.23
CA HIS A 34 21.11 16.77 10.49
C HIS A 34 20.57 18.14 10.09
N GLU A 35 20.08 18.28 8.86
CA GLU A 35 19.49 19.52 8.35
C GLU A 35 18.31 19.98 9.23
N LEU A 36 17.46 19.04 9.65
CA LEU A 36 16.38 19.32 10.57
C LEU A 36 16.87 19.84 11.92
N SER A 37 17.94 19.23 12.47
CA SER A 37 18.53 19.64 13.76
C SER A 37 19.08 21.07 13.74
N MET A 38 19.48 21.53 12.55
CA MET A 38 19.97 22.91 12.31
C MET A 38 18.83 23.89 11.94
N GLY A 39 17.60 23.40 11.84
CA GLY A 39 16.44 24.21 11.41
C GLY A 39 16.33 24.41 9.89
N ASN A 40 17.09 23.70 9.09
CA ASN A 40 17.11 23.79 7.63
C ASN A 40 16.01 22.88 7.01
N PHE A 41 14.74 23.17 7.28
CA PHE A 41 13.61 22.33 6.87
C PHE A 41 13.55 22.09 5.36
N GLY A 42 13.87 23.11 4.55
CA GLY A 42 13.89 22.98 3.09
C GLY A 42 14.94 21.97 2.61
N ASN A 43 16.17 22.04 3.12
CA ASN A 43 17.22 21.08 2.76
C ASN A 43 16.89 19.67 3.25
N ALA A 44 16.37 19.55 4.47
CA ALA A 44 15.91 18.25 5.01
C ALA A 44 14.86 17.62 4.09
N MET A 45 13.89 18.39 3.66
CA MET A 45 12.83 17.91 2.76
C MET A 45 13.34 17.58 1.36
N HIS A 46 14.31 18.37 0.85
CA HIS A 46 14.97 18.07 -0.42
C HIS A 46 15.63 16.69 -0.41
N ILE A 47 16.44 16.39 0.62
CA ILE A 47 17.08 15.08 0.78
C ILE A 47 16.04 13.95 0.91
N ILE A 48 14.92 14.20 1.59
CA ILE A 48 13.81 13.23 1.68
C ILE A 48 13.27 12.93 0.28
N ASN A 49 12.97 13.94 -0.52
CA ASN A 49 12.35 13.78 -1.84
C ASN A 49 13.26 13.10 -2.87
N GLU A 50 14.59 13.09 -2.69
CA GLU A 50 15.50 12.32 -3.56
C GLU A 50 15.23 10.81 -3.55
N LYS A 51 14.72 10.31 -2.43
CA LYS A 51 14.49 8.85 -2.23
C LYS A 51 13.01 8.49 -2.06
N SER A 52 12.18 9.38 -1.53
CA SER A 52 10.78 9.10 -1.24
C SER A 52 9.84 9.94 -2.08
N ASN A 53 8.94 9.28 -2.83
CA ASN A 53 7.86 9.96 -3.57
C ASN A 53 6.63 10.22 -2.69
N LEU A 54 6.54 9.55 -1.54
CA LEU A 54 5.36 9.57 -0.65
C LEU A 54 5.79 9.78 0.82
N PRO A 55 6.56 10.83 1.15
CA PRO A 55 7.13 11.00 2.49
C PRO A 55 6.05 11.19 3.57
N ALA A 56 4.97 11.91 3.27
CA ALA A 56 3.87 12.08 4.23
C ALA A 56 3.13 10.78 4.53
N VAL A 57 3.10 9.85 3.59
CA VAL A 57 2.57 8.49 3.77
C VAL A 57 3.56 7.63 4.54
N CYS A 58 4.84 7.61 4.14
CA CYS A 58 5.88 6.83 4.82
C CYS A 58 6.00 7.19 6.30
N GLY A 59 6.02 8.47 6.65
CA GLY A 59 6.08 8.94 8.04
C GLY A 59 4.87 8.53 8.90
N ARG A 60 3.77 8.04 8.29
CA ARG A 60 2.56 7.57 8.99
C ARG A 60 2.40 6.07 9.04
N VAL A 61 2.72 5.36 7.95
CA VAL A 61 2.30 3.95 7.78
C VAL A 61 3.44 2.95 7.63
N CYS A 62 4.70 3.40 7.51
CA CYS A 62 5.83 2.49 7.54
C CYS A 62 5.91 1.75 8.88
N PRO A 63 6.32 0.48 8.89
CA PRO A 63 6.57 -0.26 10.12
C PRO A 63 7.92 0.14 10.75
N HIS A 64 8.03 1.40 11.20
CA HIS A 64 9.26 2.02 11.67
C HIS A 64 9.97 1.18 12.74
N GLU A 65 9.21 0.53 13.64
CA GLU A 65 9.73 -0.35 14.69
C GLU A 65 10.47 -1.58 14.16
N LYS A 66 10.16 -2.02 12.92
CA LYS A 66 10.83 -3.14 12.22
C LYS A 66 11.83 -2.66 11.16
N GLN A 67 11.84 -1.36 10.86
CA GLN A 67 12.67 -0.74 9.82
C GLN A 67 13.66 0.26 10.43
N CYS A 68 13.59 1.53 10.04
CA CYS A 68 14.57 2.56 10.41
C CYS A 68 14.73 2.72 11.93
N GLU A 69 13.66 2.85 12.69
CA GLU A 69 13.70 3.04 14.14
C GLU A 69 14.20 1.78 14.85
N GLY A 70 13.73 0.60 14.45
CA GLY A 70 14.18 -0.68 15.01
C GLY A 70 15.67 -0.97 14.77
N HIS A 71 16.28 -0.31 13.77
CA HIS A 71 17.70 -0.40 13.49
C HIS A 71 18.52 0.75 14.09
N CYS A 72 17.90 1.71 14.78
CA CYS A 72 18.61 2.81 15.40
C CYS A 72 19.51 2.32 16.53
N VAL A 73 20.80 2.69 16.50
CA VAL A 73 21.77 2.23 17.51
C VAL A 73 21.45 2.72 18.92
N LEU A 74 20.77 3.87 19.06
CA LEU A 74 20.30 4.38 20.35
C LEU A 74 19.26 3.44 20.99
N GLY A 75 18.47 2.75 20.19
CA GLY A 75 17.48 1.77 20.66
C GLY A 75 18.05 0.60 21.43
N LYS A 76 19.37 0.33 21.29
CA LYS A 76 20.04 -0.72 22.05
C LYS A 76 20.26 -0.39 23.53
N LYS A 77 20.25 0.91 23.89
CA LYS A 77 20.51 1.41 25.24
C LYS A 77 19.40 2.30 25.80
N GLY A 78 18.31 2.44 25.06
CA GLY A 78 17.20 3.30 25.45
C GLY A 78 16.25 3.51 24.27
N GLN A 79 15.77 4.74 24.09
CA GLN A 79 14.84 5.10 23.03
C GLN A 79 15.59 5.51 21.75
N GLY A 80 15.32 4.83 20.65
CA GLY A 80 15.77 5.22 19.31
C GLY A 80 15.24 6.59 18.88
N ILE A 81 15.72 7.09 17.75
CA ILE A 81 15.16 8.30 17.13
C ILE A 81 13.78 7.98 16.53
N HIS A 82 12.81 8.83 16.76
CA HIS A 82 11.48 8.74 16.15
C HIS A 82 11.48 9.23 14.69
N VAL A 83 12.13 8.45 13.83
CA VAL A 83 12.36 8.79 12.42
C VAL A 83 11.03 9.05 11.69
N GLY A 84 10.04 8.18 11.88
CA GLY A 84 8.73 8.34 11.25
C GLY A 84 8.00 9.60 11.66
N LYS A 85 8.07 9.98 12.95
CA LYS A 85 7.47 11.24 13.44
C LYS A 85 8.16 12.47 12.85
N LEU A 86 9.49 12.42 12.71
CA LEU A 86 10.26 13.52 12.12
C LEU A 86 9.99 13.64 10.61
N GLU A 87 9.94 12.53 9.89
CA GLU A 87 9.59 12.50 8.45
C GLU A 87 8.16 13.03 8.23
N ARG A 88 7.20 12.57 9.05
CA ARG A 88 5.84 13.09 9.04
C ARG A 88 5.79 14.59 9.27
N PHE A 89 6.51 15.07 10.29
CA PHE A 89 6.56 16.50 10.62
C PHE A 89 7.07 17.33 9.43
N LEU A 90 8.20 16.93 8.82
CA LEU A 90 8.78 17.63 7.68
C LEU A 90 7.86 17.63 6.46
N ALA A 91 7.27 16.47 6.14
CA ALA A 91 6.36 16.35 5.00
C ALA A 91 5.06 17.15 5.17
N ASP A 92 4.54 17.23 6.41
CA ASP A 92 3.37 18.07 6.72
C ASP A 92 3.72 19.55 6.70
N PHE A 93 4.89 19.91 7.21
CA PHE A 93 5.37 21.28 7.19
C PHE A 93 5.60 21.78 5.76
N ASP A 94 6.25 20.98 4.91
CA ASP A 94 6.41 21.28 3.48
C ASP A 94 5.06 21.40 2.77
N GLY A 95 4.15 20.47 3.02
CA GLY A 95 2.81 20.50 2.43
C GLY A 95 2.00 21.75 2.77
N ASN A 96 2.23 22.34 3.95
CA ASN A 96 1.56 23.57 4.39
C ASN A 96 2.27 24.84 3.90
N MET A 97 3.59 24.82 3.78
CA MET A 97 4.42 25.99 3.48
C MET A 97 4.88 26.08 2.03
N GLY A 98 4.82 24.95 1.28
CA GLY A 98 5.30 24.88 -0.10
C GLY A 98 6.80 25.16 -0.23
N LEU A 99 7.61 24.53 0.66
CA LEU A 99 9.07 24.76 0.70
C LEU A 99 9.77 24.26 -0.55
N ILE A 100 9.33 23.11 -1.05
CA ILE A 100 9.93 22.47 -2.20
C ILE A 100 9.02 22.63 -3.43
N ARG A 101 9.57 23.24 -4.47
CA ARG A 101 8.98 23.25 -5.81
C ARG A 101 9.90 22.53 -6.75
N GLU A 102 9.48 21.37 -7.22
CA GLU A 102 10.26 20.62 -8.19
C GLU A 102 10.20 21.30 -9.56
N LYS A 103 11.34 21.35 -10.24
CA LYS A 103 11.40 21.90 -11.61
C LYS A 103 10.94 20.83 -12.59
N LEU A 104 9.94 21.17 -13.41
CA LEU A 104 9.49 20.30 -14.49
C LEU A 104 10.64 20.05 -15.48
N GLN A 105 10.89 18.78 -15.77
CA GLN A 105 11.83 18.37 -16.81
C GLN A 105 11.12 18.37 -18.18
N PRO A 106 11.83 18.72 -19.28
CA PRO A 106 11.29 18.55 -20.63
C PRO A 106 10.89 17.10 -20.88
N LYS A 107 9.67 16.88 -21.38
CA LYS A 107 9.10 15.54 -21.60
C LYS A 107 9.46 15.00 -22.98
N THR A 108 10.74 14.68 -23.20
CA THR A 108 11.28 14.28 -24.52
C THR A 108 11.71 12.81 -24.59
N ARG A 109 11.75 12.10 -23.45
CA ARG A 109 12.39 10.80 -23.38
C ARG A 109 11.49 9.64 -23.84
N GLY A 110 10.18 9.78 -23.72
CA GLY A 110 9.20 8.80 -24.16
C GLY A 110 7.88 8.89 -23.43
N ARG A 111 6.94 7.98 -23.76
CA ARG A 111 5.62 7.88 -23.14
C ARG A 111 5.47 6.57 -22.40
N VAL A 112 5.05 6.63 -21.15
CA VAL A 112 4.84 5.44 -20.32
C VAL A 112 3.42 5.42 -19.77
N ALA A 113 2.69 4.33 -20.00
CA ALA A 113 1.40 4.08 -19.38
C ALA A 113 1.60 3.33 -18.06
N VAL A 114 0.95 3.80 -17.00
CA VAL A 114 0.96 3.18 -15.68
C VAL A 114 -0.45 2.68 -15.36
N ILE A 115 -0.61 1.39 -15.10
CA ILE A 115 -1.89 0.78 -14.78
C ILE A 115 -1.99 0.62 -13.25
N GLY A 116 -2.87 1.42 -12.64
CA GLY A 116 -3.09 1.51 -11.21
C GLY A 116 -2.26 2.61 -10.53
N SER A 117 -2.92 3.34 -9.64
CA SER A 117 -2.37 4.49 -8.91
C SER A 117 -2.03 4.19 -7.46
N GLY A 118 -1.82 2.92 -7.11
CA GLY A 118 -1.32 2.54 -5.79
C GLY A 118 0.13 3.01 -5.55
N PRO A 119 0.73 2.67 -4.39
CA PRO A 119 2.10 3.11 -4.04
C PRO A 119 3.14 2.84 -5.13
N ALA A 120 3.08 1.69 -5.79
CA ALA A 120 3.99 1.35 -6.88
C ALA A 120 3.77 2.26 -8.09
N GLY A 121 2.52 2.43 -8.54
CA GLY A 121 2.17 3.27 -9.69
C GLY A 121 2.53 4.73 -9.48
N LEU A 122 2.23 5.31 -8.31
CA LEU A 122 2.61 6.68 -7.98
C LEU A 122 4.14 6.86 -7.94
N THR A 123 4.87 5.86 -7.42
CA THR A 123 6.34 5.91 -7.37
C THR A 123 6.94 5.87 -8.77
N ILE A 124 6.50 4.94 -9.63
CA ILE A 124 6.92 4.87 -11.05
C ILE A 124 6.65 6.19 -11.77
N ALA A 125 5.45 6.71 -11.59
CA ALA A 125 5.04 7.94 -12.26
C ALA A 125 5.91 9.14 -11.87
N GLY A 126 6.18 9.31 -10.57
CA GLY A 126 7.07 10.36 -10.08
C GLY A 126 8.50 10.20 -10.58
N ASP A 127 9.09 9.01 -10.46
CA ASP A 127 10.48 8.77 -10.84
C ASP A 127 10.68 8.94 -12.35
N LEU A 128 9.82 8.40 -13.20
CA LEU A 128 9.93 8.54 -14.66
C LEU A 128 9.61 9.96 -15.12
N SER A 129 8.66 10.64 -14.46
CA SER A 129 8.34 12.03 -14.79
C SER A 129 9.52 12.95 -14.51
N ARG A 130 10.26 12.76 -13.39
CA ARG A 130 11.51 13.49 -13.11
C ARG A 130 12.62 13.17 -14.10
N GLN A 131 12.60 12.01 -14.73
CA GLN A 131 13.56 11.60 -15.76
C GLN A 131 13.19 12.10 -17.18
N GLY A 132 12.11 12.87 -17.34
CA GLY A 132 11.70 13.44 -18.62
C GLY A 132 10.79 12.57 -19.48
N PHE A 133 10.13 11.56 -18.89
CA PHE A 133 9.07 10.81 -19.57
C PHE A 133 7.71 11.52 -19.46
N ASN A 134 6.88 11.36 -20.49
CA ASN A 134 5.45 11.59 -20.40
C ASN A 134 4.80 10.39 -19.72
N VAL A 135 4.21 10.58 -18.57
CA VAL A 135 3.61 9.49 -17.80
C VAL A 135 2.11 9.70 -17.66
N GLU A 136 1.34 8.67 -17.98
CA GLU A 136 -0.10 8.66 -17.85
C GLU A 136 -0.53 7.46 -16.98
N ILE A 137 -1.27 7.74 -15.91
CA ILE A 137 -1.81 6.72 -14.99
C ILE A 137 -3.25 6.41 -15.40
N PHE A 138 -3.59 5.14 -15.51
CA PHE A 138 -4.94 4.64 -15.73
C PHE A 138 -5.45 3.99 -14.44
N GLU A 139 -6.43 4.63 -13.79
CA GLU A 139 -6.98 4.22 -12.52
C GLU A 139 -8.45 3.82 -12.66
N MET A 140 -8.78 2.62 -12.19
CA MET A 140 -10.15 2.08 -12.27
C MET A 140 -11.12 2.69 -11.28
N GLU A 141 -10.62 3.26 -10.20
CA GLU A 141 -11.42 3.88 -9.14
C GLU A 141 -11.72 5.35 -9.46
N LEU A 142 -12.67 5.90 -8.70
CA LEU A 142 -13.07 7.31 -8.84
C LEU A 142 -12.01 8.29 -8.31
N GLU A 143 -11.13 7.81 -7.44
CA GLU A 143 -9.99 8.56 -6.92
C GLU A 143 -8.72 7.70 -6.96
N PRO A 144 -7.54 8.30 -7.21
CA PRO A 144 -6.28 7.59 -7.20
C PRO A 144 -5.76 7.35 -5.78
N GLY A 145 -4.79 6.43 -5.67
CA GLY A 145 -4.14 6.11 -4.40
C GLY A 145 -4.24 4.62 -4.02
N GLY A 146 -5.13 3.86 -4.66
CA GLY A 146 -5.27 2.42 -4.40
C GLY A 146 -5.49 2.14 -2.91
N VAL A 147 -4.65 1.28 -2.31
CA VAL A 147 -4.75 0.91 -0.88
C VAL A 147 -4.58 2.11 0.07
N LEU A 148 -3.87 3.17 -0.34
CA LEU A 148 -3.70 4.38 0.47
C LEU A 148 -5.04 5.11 0.65
N MET A 149 -5.84 5.15 -0.42
CA MET A 149 -7.15 5.79 -0.42
C MET A 149 -8.23 4.88 0.18
N PHE A 150 -8.26 3.61 -0.21
CA PHE A 150 -9.39 2.73 0.04
C PHE A 150 -9.12 1.59 1.03
N GLY A 151 -7.86 1.33 1.41
CA GLY A 151 -7.51 0.20 2.28
C GLY A 151 -7.05 0.62 3.67
N ILE A 152 -6.27 1.69 3.77
CA ILE A 152 -5.78 2.19 5.06
C ILE A 152 -6.83 3.14 5.65
N PRO A 153 -7.29 2.94 6.90
CA PRO A 153 -8.31 3.81 7.51
C PRO A 153 -7.88 5.28 7.65
N GLU A 154 -8.87 6.18 7.63
CA GLU A 154 -8.69 7.63 7.79
C GLU A 154 -7.87 8.01 9.03
N TYR A 155 -8.11 7.36 10.16
CA TYR A 155 -7.41 7.65 11.43
C TYR A 155 -5.92 7.28 11.41
N ARG A 156 -5.46 6.44 10.48
CA ARG A 156 -4.04 6.14 10.25
C ARG A 156 -3.44 6.99 9.13
N LEU A 157 -4.20 7.16 8.05
CA LEU A 157 -3.78 7.92 6.87
C LEU A 157 -4.93 8.79 6.36
N PRO A 158 -4.98 10.06 6.78
CA PRO A 158 -5.98 11.01 6.30
C PRO A 158 -5.96 11.13 4.77
N LYS A 159 -7.14 11.17 4.14
CA LYS A 159 -7.25 11.13 2.68
C LYS A 159 -6.74 12.41 2.02
N ASP A 160 -6.85 13.52 2.71
CA ASP A 160 -6.27 14.80 2.26
C ASP A 160 -4.75 14.72 2.10
N ILE A 161 -4.08 13.93 2.95
CA ILE A 161 -2.64 13.67 2.82
C ILE A 161 -2.36 12.88 1.54
N VAL A 162 -3.17 11.87 1.25
CA VAL A 162 -3.03 11.07 0.01
C VAL A 162 -3.25 11.95 -1.21
N ARG A 163 -4.31 12.76 -1.22
CA ARG A 163 -4.60 13.72 -2.31
C ARG A 163 -3.47 14.71 -2.52
N ARG A 164 -2.88 15.20 -1.42
CA ARG A 164 -1.72 16.11 -1.48
C ARG A 164 -0.50 15.46 -2.14
N GLU A 165 -0.19 14.22 -1.81
CA GLU A 165 0.92 13.48 -2.45
C GLU A 165 0.63 13.20 -3.94
N ILE A 166 -0.62 12.90 -4.30
CA ILE A 166 -1.04 12.71 -5.70
C ILE A 166 -0.91 14.02 -6.48
N LYS A 167 -1.35 15.13 -5.90
CA LYS A 167 -1.22 16.46 -6.52
C LYS A 167 0.22 16.80 -6.86
N LYS A 168 1.19 16.43 -6.02
CA LYS A 168 2.62 16.57 -6.34
C LYS A 168 3.00 15.81 -7.61
N MET A 169 2.41 14.64 -7.87
CA MET A 169 2.65 13.88 -9.11
C MET A 169 2.05 14.60 -10.32
N GLU A 170 0.84 15.17 -10.20
CA GLU A 170 0.23 15.99 -11.24
C GLU A 170 1.06 17.25 -11.53
N GLU A 171 1.63 17.89 -10.50
CA GLU A 171 2.54 19.03 -10.64
C GLU A 171 3.84 18.66 -11.35
N LEU A 172 4.27 17.39 -11.34
CA LEU A 172 5.37 16.87 -12.16
C LEU A 172 4.97 16.59 -13.62
N GLY A 173 3.71 16.87 -13.98
CA GLY A 173 3.17 16.66 -15.32
C GLY A 173 2.64 15.24 -15.56
N VAL A 174 2.38 14.47 -14.53
CA VAL A 174 1.69 13.17 -14.64
C VAL A 174 0.21 13.43 -14.94
N ILE A 175 -0.34 12.73 -15.93
CA ILE A 175 -1.76 12.76 -16.27
C ILE A 175 -2.43 11.54 -15.63
N ILE A 176 -3.59 11.73 -14.99
CA ILE A 176 -4.33 10.64 -14.36
C ILE A 176 -5.71 10.50 -15.00
N HIS A 177 -5.98 9.32 -15.57
CA HIS A 177 -7.26 8.95 -16.15
C HIS A 177 -8.07 8.16 -15.11
N TYR A 178 -9.07 8.80 -14.53
CA TYR A 178 -9.96 8.21 -13.52
C TYR A 178 -11.02 7.33 -14.17
N ASN A 179 -11.60 6.40 -13.38
CA ASN A 179 -12.66 5.49 -13.83
C ASN A 179 -12.32 4.74 -15.13
N THR A 180 -11.03 4.46 -15.34
CA THR A 180 -10.52 3.83 -16.56
C THR A 180 -9.90 2.48 -16.24
N THR A 181 -10.56 1.41 -16.68
CA THR A 181 -10.18 0.03 -16.36
C THR A 181 -9.47 -0.62 -17.55
N ILE A 182 -8.16 -0.86 -17.42
CA ILE A 182 -7.43 -1.61 -18.45
C ILE A 182 -7.83 -3.09 -18.40
N GLY A 183 -8.04 -3.66 -19.59
CA GLY A 183 -8.65 -4.97 -19.79
C GLY A 183 -10.19 -4.94 -19.89
N LYS A 184 -10.79 -3.71 -19.89
CA LYS A 184 -12.21 -3.48 -20.14
C LYS A 184 -12.40 -2.31 -21.12
N ASP A 185 -11.96 -1.11 -20.73
CA ASP A 185 -12.14 0.12 -21.52
C ASP A 185 -11.05 0.25 -22.59
N TYR A 186 -9.83 -0.15 -22.27
CA TYR A 186 -8.69 -0.31 -23.16
C TYR A 186 -7.96 -1.62 -22.86
N THR A 187 -7.34 -2.21 -23.88
CA THR A 187 -6.40 -3.32 -23.73
C THR A 187 -4.97 -2.79 -23.62
N VAL A 188 -4.02 -3.65 -23.27
CA VAL A 188 -2.58 -3.34 -23.34
C VAL A 188 -2.15 -3.05 -24.77
N ASP A 189 -2.75 -3.73 -25.75
CA ASP A 189 -2.48 -3.50 -27.18
C ASP A 189 -2.96 -2.12 -27.64
N ASP A 190 -4.11 -1.67 -27.13
CA ASP A 190 -4.63 -0.31 -27.42
C ASP A 190 -3.69 0.77 -26.88
N LEU A 191 -3.07 0.55 -25.72
CA LEU A 191 -2.09 1.50 -25.18
C LEU A 191 -0.84 1.58 -26.06
N PHE A 192 -0.31 0.46 -26.54
CA PHE A 192 0.78 0.48 -27.52
C PHE A 192 0.38 1.16 -28.82
N ALA A 193 -0.82 0.90 -29.35
CA ALA A 193 -1.35 1.55 -30.54
C ALA A 193 -1.51 3.08 -30.38
N GLN A 194 -1.72 3.57 -29.14
CA GLN A 194 -1.74 5.00 -28.79
C GLN A 194 -0.33 5.61 -28.68
N GLY A 195 0.73 4.83 -28.91
CA GLY A 195 2.11 5.31 -28.94
C GLY A 195 2.80 5.36 -27.59
N PHE A 196 2.37 4.55 -26.61
CA PHE A 196 3.16 4.35 -25.39
C PHE A 196 4.36 3.46 -25.69
N ASP A 197 5.55 3.89 -25.26
CA ASP A 197 6.81 3.15 -25.46
C ASP A 197 6.96 1.97 -24.49
N ALA A 198 6.37 2.09 -23.28
CA ALA A 198 6.34 1.04 -22.27
C ALA A 198 5.08 1.14 -21.42
N ILE A 199 4.70 0.01 -20.79
CA ILE A 199 3.53 -0.10 -19.92
C ILE A 199 3.96 -0.70 -18.58
N PHE A 200 3.56 -0.09 -17.48
CA PHE A 200 3.77 -0.61 -16.13
C PHE A 200 2.47 -1.11 -15.52
N MET A 201 2.48 -2.33 -14.99
CA MET A 201 1.36 -2.94 -14.25
C MET A 201 1.63 -2.85 -12.74
N GLY A 202 0.95 -1.92 -12.08
CA GLY A 202 0.98 -1.71 -10.63
C GLY A 202 -0.38 -1.97 -9.97
N THR A 203 -1.11 -2.99 -10.45
CA THR A 203 -2.51 -3.26 -10.09
C THR A 203 -2.72 -3.85 -8.70
N GLY A 204 -1.64 -4.18 -8.00
CA GLY A 204 -1.70 -4.77 -6.67
C GLY A 204 -2.43 -6.11 -6.63
N THR A 205 -3.10 -6.41 -5.51
CA THR A 205 -3.86 -7.62 -5.29
C THR A 205 -5.32 -7.29 -4.96
N GLY A 206 -6.23 -7.65 -5.83
CA GLY A 206 -7.66 -7.34 -5.69
C GLY A 206 -8.59 -8.56 -5.66
N ARG A 207 -8.05 -9.78 -5.91
CA ARG A 207 -8.87 -11.00 -5.89
C ARG A 207 -9.04 -11.52 -4.47
N PRO A 208 -10.28 -11.60 -3.96
CA PRO A 208 -10.56 -12.12 -2.63
C PRO A 208 -10.25 -13.61 -2.54
N GLN A 209 -9.72 -14.05 -1.40
CA GLN A 209 -9.64 -15.47 -1.06
C GLN A 209 -10.99 -15.93 -0.50
N LYS A 210 -11.39 -17.17 -0.82
CA LYS A 210 -12.62 -17.77 -0.26
C LYS A 210 -12.30 -18.48 1.06
N LEU A 211 -13.22 -18.38 2.01
CA LEU A 211 -13.15 -19.14 3.25
C LEU A 211 -13.71 -20.55 2.97
N GLN A 212 -12.83 -21.54 2.96
CA GLN A 212 -13.18 -22.93 2.63
C GLN A 212 -13.58 -23.70 3.88
N ILE A 213 -14.71 -23.31 4.50
CA ILE A 213 -15.33 -24.00 5.63
C ILE A 213 -16.86 -24.03 5.39
N PRO A 214 -17.62 -24.92 6.06
CA PRO A 214 -19.07 -24.90 6.03
C PRO A 214 -19.60 -23.51 6.40
N GLY A 215 -20.49 -22.95 5.58
CA GLY A 215 -21.03 -21.61 5.77
C GLY A 215 -20.09 -20.45 5.39
N GLY A 216 -18.90 -20.72 4.83
CA GLY A 216 -17.93 -19.69 4.44
C GLY A 216 -18.35 -18.75 3.30
N ASP A 217 -19.47 -19.01 2.64
CA ASP A 217 -20.09 -18.22 1.58
C ASP A 217 -21.34 -17.44 2.03
N ILE A 218 -21.72 -17.55 3.29
CA ILE A 218 -22.85 -16.83 3.89
C ILE A 218 -22.70 -15.31 3.74
N LYS A 219 -23.82 -14.63 3.56
CA LYS A 219 -23.89 -13.18 3.31
C LYS A 219 -23.14 -12.31 4.33
N GLY A 220 -22.98 -12.75 5.58
CA GLY A 220 -22.20 -12.10 6.65
C GLY A 220 -20.68 -12.23 6.52
N VAL A 221 -20.16 -13.15 5.68
CA VAL A 221 -18.73 -13.31 5.44
C VAL A 221 -18.26 -12.29 4.40
N ARG A 222 -17.29 -11.45 4.75
CA ARG A 222 -16.76 -10.40 3.89
C ARG A 222 -15.23 -10.34 3.95
N GLN A 223 -14.61 -9.85 2.87
CA GLN A 223 -13.19 -9.49 2.89
C GLN A 223 -12.97 -8.24 3.74
N ALA A 224 -11.95 -8.24 4.59
CA ALA A 224 -11.58 -7.07 5.39
C ALA A 224 -11.30 -5.84 4.50
N ILE A 225 -10.56 -6.02 3.40
CA ILE A 225 -10.25 -4.92 2.46
C ILE A 225 -11.51 -4.37 1.77
N TRP A 226 -12.48 -5.21 1.46
CA TRP A 226 -13.78 -4.79 0.91
C TRP A 226 -14.55 -3.93 1.91
N PHE A 227 -14.56 -4.34 3.19
CA PHE A 227 -15.20 -3.56 4.26
C PHE A 227 -14.52 -2.20 4.45
N LEU A 228 -13.19 -2.17 4.56
CA LEU A 228 -12.41 -0.94 4.70
C LEU A 228 -12.66 0.03 3.53
N ARG A 229 -12.70 -0.50 2.29
CA ARG A 229 -13.02 0.30 1.11
C ARG A 229 -14.40 0.94 1.22
N ARG A 230 -15.42 0.21 1.65
CA ARG A 230 -16.78 0.76 1.79
C ARG A 230 -16.87 1.81 2.88
N VAL A 231 -16.18 1.61 4.00
CA VAL A 231 -16.09 2.63 5.06
C VAL A 231 -15.39 3.89 4.54
N SER A 232 -14.30 3.74 3.78
CA SER A 232 -13.62 4.89 3.17
C SER A 232 -14.54 5.65 2.23
N LEU A 233 -15.26 4.96 1.33
CA LEU A 233 -16.23 5.57 0.42
C LEU A 233 -17.38 6.27 1.17
N TYR A 234 -17.85 5.68 2.26
CA TYR A 234 -18.88 6.27 3.10
C TYR A 234 -18.39 7.57 3.77
N ASN A 235 -17.19 7.54 4.34
CA ASN A 235 -16.60 8.72 5.00
C ASN A 235 -16.41 9.89 4.03
N GLU A 236 -16.16 9.59 2.75
CA GLU A 236 -15.99 10.59 1.69
C GLU A 236 -17.34 10.99 1.02
N GLY A 237 -18.47 10.50 1.53
CA GLY A 237 -19.79 10.82 0.99
C GLY A 237 -20.14 10.14 -0.34
N ASN A 238 -19.34 9.16 -0.78
CA ASN A 238 -19.52 8.43 -2.04
C ASN A 238 -20.36 7.14 -1.88
N LEU A 239 -20.84 6.86 -0.67
CA LEU A 239 -21.61 5.67 -0.34
C LEU A 239 -22.60 5.97 0.79
N ASP A 240 -23.82 5.43 0.71
CA ASP A 240 -24.79 5.55 1.79
C ASP A 240 -24.41 4.67 3.00
N ARG A 241 -24.78 5.11 4.21
CA ARG A 241 -24.55 4.35 5.47
C ARG A 241 -25.10 2.92 5.40
N LYS A 242 -26.28 2.74 4.81
CA LYS A 242 -26.92 1.41 4.63
C LYS A 242 -26.12 0.42 3.79
N GLU A 243 -25.14 0.90 3.04
CA GLU A 243 -24.25 0.08 2.22
C GLU A 243 -22.97 -0.33 2.96
N VAL A 244 -22.75 0.20 4.17
CA VAL A 244 -21.71 -0.24 5.09
C VAL A 244 -22.27 -1.31 6.01
N VAL A 245 -21.71 -2.50 5.95
CA VAL A 245 -22.33 -3.71 6.50
C VAL A 245 -22.39 -3.82 8.02
N ILE A 246 -21.58 -3.12 8.77
CA ILE A 246 -21.56 -3.21 10.25
C ILE A 246 -22.39 -2.08 10.84
N GLU A 247 -23.33 -2.44 11.71
CA GLU A 247 -24.24 -1.52 12.39
C GLU A 247 -24.06 -1.58 13.91
N LYS A 248 -24.75 -0.67 14.60
CA LYS A 248 -24.76 -0.65 16.06
C LYS A 248 -25.41 -1.92 16.61
N GLY A 249 -24.67 -2.61 17.48
CA GLY A 249 -25.12 -3.84 18.12
C GLY A 249 -24.67 -5.12 17.41
N ASP A 250 -24.03 -5.03 16.24
CA ASP A 250 -23.48 -6.20 15.55
C ASP A 250 -22.26 -6.79 16.26
N ARG A 251 -22.12 -8.09 16.24
CA ARG A 251 -20.96 -8.86 16.75
C ARG A 251 -20.13 -9.31 15.57
N CYS A 252 -18.90 -8.88 15.56
CA CYS A 252 -17.99 -9.08 14.44
C CYS A 252 -16.81 -9.96 14.83
N PHE A 253 -16.45 -10.91 13.98
CA PHE A 253 -15.20 -11.67 14.07
C PHE A 253 -14.27 -11.30 12.93
N VAL A 254 -12.98 -11.21 13.21
CA VAL A 254 -11.94 -10.94 12.19
C VAL A 254 -10.99 -12.13 12.14
N ILE A 255 -10.85 -12.77 10.99
CA ILE A 255 -9.93 -13.89 10.79
C ILE A 255 -8.60 -13.38 10.27
N GLY A 256 -7.52 -13.65 11.02
CA GLY A 256 -6.16 -13.21 10.68
C GLY A 256 -5.63 -12.17 11.67
N CYS A 257 -4.30 -12.00 11.72
CA CYS A 257 -3.66 -11.12 12.70
C CYS A 257 -2.51 -10.29 12.07
N GLY A 258 -2.76 -9.75 10.88
CA GLY A 258 -1.91 -8.75 10.21
C GLY A 258 -2.44 -7.33 10.40
N ASN A 259 -1.72 -6.32 9.89
CA ASN A 259 -2.15 -4.92 9.98
C ASN A 259 -3.56 -4.70 9.41
N THR A 260 -3.92 -5.37 8.31
CA THR A 260 -5.27 -5.30 7.74
C THR A 260 -6.35 -5.83 8.71
N ALA A 261 -6.02 -6.85 9.53
CA ALA A 261 -6.94 -7.35 10.55
C ALA A 261 -7.13 -6.32 11.67
N MET A 262 -6.05 -5.65 12.10
CA MET A 262 -6.13 -4.57 13.09
C MET A 262 -6.96 -3.40 12.55
N ASP A 263 -6.70 -2.99 11.31
CA ASP A 263 -7.45 -1.93 10.65
C ASP A 263 -8.94 -2.27 10.55
N ALA A 264 -9.29 -3.49 10.14
CA ALA A 264 -10.67 -3.93 10.02
C ALA A 264 -11.37 -4.01 11.39
N ALA A 265 -10.70 -4.56 12.41
CA ALA A 265 -11.25 -4.69 13.75
C ALA A 265 -11.52 -3.32 14.40
N ARG A 266 -10.55 -2.42 14.38
CA ARG A 266 -10.69 -1.05 14.90
C ARG A 266 -11.76 -0.26 14.15
N THR A 267 -11.82 -0.43 12.82
CA THR A 267 -12.85 0.21 12.00
C THR A 267 -14.24 -0.33 12.34
N ALA A 268 -14.39 -1.65 12.58
CA ALA A 268 -15.66 -2.25 12.98
C ALA A 268 -16.16 -1.68 14.34
N ILE A 269 -15.29 -1.54 15.34
CA ILE A 269 -15.61 -0.84 16.60
C ILE A 269 -16.09 0.59 16.33
N ARG A 270 -15.38 1.35 15.51
CA ARG A 270 -15.70 2.75 15.19
C ARG A 270 -17.00 2.89 14.39
N MET A 271 -17.38 1.85 13.63
CA MET A 271 -18.68 1.80 12.94
C MET A 271 -19.85 1.42 13.86
N GLY A 272 -19.58 1.03 15.13
CA GLY A 272 -20.60 0.81 16.16
C GLY A 272 -20.84 -0.65 16.49
N ALA A 273 -19.98 -1.59 16.07
CA ALA A 273 -20.08 -2.98 16.49
C ALA A 273 -20.12 -3.09 18.03
N GLU A 274 -20.98 -3.95 18.57
CA GLU A 274 -21.11 -4.23 20.01
C GLU A 274 -19.86 -4.93 20.53
N SER A 275 -19.34 -5.87 19.74
CA SER A 275 -18.11 -6.59 20.05
C SER A 275 -17.35 -6.94 18.76
N VAL A 276 -16.03 -6.88 18.85
CA VAL A 276 -15.13 -7.34 17.78
C VAL A 276 -14.07 -8.23 18.35
N ASN A 277 -13.95 -9.45 17.83
CA ASN A 277 -12.96 -10.44 18.24
C ASN A 277 -12.10 -10.87 17.06
N VAL A 278 -10.79 -10.73 17.19
CA VAL A 278 -9.81 -11.24 16.22
C VAL A 278 -9.51 -12.70 16.56
N VAL A 279 -9.76 -13.61 15.62
CA VAL A 279 -9.45 -15.04 15.76
C VAL A 279 -8.18 -15.36 15.00
N TYR A 280 -7.19 -15.93 15.69
CA TYR A 280 -5.91 -16.23 15.10
C TYR A 280 -5.39 -17.62 15.51
N ARG A 281 -5.00 -18.41 14.49
CA ARG A 281 -4.58 -19.81 14.68
C ARG A 281 -3.25 -20.01 15.39
N ARG A 282 -2.49 -18.94 15.64
CA ARG A 282 -1.18 -18.97 16.31
C ARG A 282 -1.19 -18.10 17.56
N THR A 283 -0.04 -18.01 18.20
CA THR A 283 0.17 -17.20 19.40
C THR A 283 0.37 -15.72 19.08
N ILE A 284 0.30 -14.88 20.10
CA ILE A 284 0.61 -13.44 20.01
C ILE A 284 2.03 -13.16 19.52
N ASN A 285 2.98 -14.05 19.81
CA ASN A 285 4.39 -13.89 19.40
C ASN A 285 4.60 -14.12 17.89
N GLU A 286 3.66 -14.80 17.22
CA GLU A 286 3.69 -15.07 15.79
C GLU A 286 2.79 -14.11 15.00
N MET A 287 2.25 -13.11 15.67
CA MET A 287 1.45 -12.07 15.06
C MET A 287 2.25 -11.30 14.01
N SER A 288 1.69 -11.12 12.81
CA SER A 288 2.35 -10.36 11.74
C SER A 288 2.09 -8.85 11.81
N ALA A 289 1.04 -8.42 12.53
CA ALA A 289 0.77 -7.01 12.77
C ALA A 289 1.90 -6.34 13.58
N LEU A 290 1.98 -5.02 13.48
CA LEU A 290 2.86 -4.23 14.34
C LEU A 290 2.35 -4.27 15.77
N ARG A 291 3.29 -4.28 16.72
CA ARG A 291 2.94 -4.29 18.14
C ARG A 291 2.13 -3.05 18.52
N SER A 292 2.49 -1.90 17.99
CA SER A 292 1.78 -0.64 18.17
C SER A 292 0.31 -0.72 17.69
N GLU A 293 0.05 -1.33 16.52
CA GLU A 293 -1.31 -1.49 15.99
C GLU A 293 -2.16 -2.46 16.83
N TYR A 294 -1.53 -3.52 17.34
CA TYR A 294 -2.18 -4.43 18.28
C TYR A 294 -2.54 -3.72 19.60
N ASP A 295 -1.59 -3.00 20.19
CA ASP A 295 -1.80 -2.28 21.46
C ASP A 295 -2.91 -1.24 21.33
N ASP A 296 -3.01 -0.57 20.18
CA ASP A 296 -4.10 0.36 19.89
C ASP A 296 -5.45 -0.36 19.71
N ALA A 297 -5.47 -1.51 19.04
CA ALA A 297 -6.68 -2.32 18.90
C ALA A 297 -7.22 -2.77 20.27
N VAL A 298 -6.33 -3.22 21.17
CA VAL A 298 -6.69 -3.58 22.55
C VAL A 298 -7.26 -2.40 23.31
N LYS A 299 -6.64 -1.21 23.21
CA LYS A 299 -7.14 0.03 23.86
C LYS A 299 -8.53 0.43 23.34
N GLU A 300 -8.83 0.16 22.08
CA GLU A 300 -10.14 0.44 21.48
C GLU A 300 -11.18 -0.65 21.79
N GLY A 301 -10.83 -1.69 22.55
CA GLY A 301 -11.76 -2.71 23.02
C GLY A 301 -11.87 -3.94 22.10
N VAL A 302 -10.94 -4.15 21.18
CA VAL A 302 -10.88 -5.37 20.36
C VAL A 302 -10.44 -6.56 21.22
N GLY A 303 -11.24 -7.64 21.20
CA GLY A 303 -10.89 -8.92 21.82
C GLY A 303 -10.00 -9.78 20.91
N PHE A 304 -9.23 -10.69 21.52
CA PHE A 304 -8.34 -11.60 20.78
C PHE A 304 -8.52 -13.05 21.26
N ILE A 305 -8.74 -13.95 20.32
CA ILE A 305 -8.89 -15.39 20.51
C ILE A 305 -7.71 -16.06 19.82
N TRP A 306 -6.70 -16.42 20.62
CA TRP A 306 -5.45 -17.00 20.14
C TRP A 306 -5.56 -18.52 19.97
N GLU A 307 -4.67 -19.10 19.15
CA GLU A 307 -4.52 -20.54 18.92
C GLU A 307 -5.86 -21.20 18.52
N SER A 308 -6.70 -20.48 17.76
CA SER A 308 -8.07 -20.88 17.43
C SER A 308 -8.40 -20.56 15.98
N ASN A 309 -9.35 -21.29 15.41
CA ASN A 309 -9.88 -21.07 14.09
C ASN A 309 -11.42 -21.01 14.12
N ILE A 310 -12.03 -20.27 13.20
CA ILE A 310 -13.44 -20.45 12.86
C ILE A 310 -13.50 -21.64 11.91
N VAL A 311 -14.24 -22.68 12.27
CA VAL A 311 -14.33 -23.93 11.51
C VAL A 311 -15.68 -24.14 10.83
N GLU A 312 -16.72 -23.42 11.26
CA GLU A 312 -18.05 -23.48 10.70
C GLU A 312 -18.82 -22.18 10.98
N ILE A 313 -19.74 -21.81 10.11
CA ILE A 313 -20.59 -20.62 10.24
C ILE A 313 -22.04 -21.02 10.00
N HIS A 314 -22.93 -20.57 10.88
CA HIS A 314 -24.37 -20.86 10.79
C HIS A 314 -25.15 -19.62 10.33
N SER A 315 -26.27 -19.89 9.66
CA SER A 315 -27.26 -18.88 9.27
C SER A 315 -28.67 -19.34 9.62
N ASN A 316 -29.56 -18.37 9.73
CA ASN A 316 -30.99 -18.67 9.79
C ASN A 316 -31.56 -19.02 8.40
N ASP A 317 -32.87 -19.32 8.34
CA ASP A 317 -33.58 -19.67 7.09
C ASP A 317 -33.59 -18.56 6.03
N GLU A 318 -33.32 -17.31 6.43
CA GLU A 318 -33.20 -16.15 5.54
C GLU A 318 -31.77 -15.96 5.00
N GLY A 319 -30.82 -16.84 5.41
CA GLY A 319 -29.41 -16.77 5.04
C GLY A 319 -28.62 -15.67 5.77
N LYS A 320 -29.17 -15.13 6.87
CA LYS A 320 -28.46 -14.18 7.74
C LYS A 320 -27.59 -14.97 8.72
N MET A 321 -26.32 -14.57 8.86
CA MET A 321 -25.41 -15.15 9.83
C MET A 321 -25.96 -15.02 11.26
N THR A 322 -25.80 -16.06 12.06
CA THR A 322 -26.25 -16.09 13.46
C THR A 322 -25.14 -16.48 14.43
N GLU A 323 -24.27 -17.39 14.01
CA GLU A 323 -23.26 -17.98 14.89
C GLU A 323 -22.00 -18.41 14.13
N VAL A 324 -20.88 -18.46 14.84
CA VAL A 324 -19.63 -19.08 14.40
C VAL A 324 -19.24 -20.21 15.37
N VAL A 325 -18.67 -21.28 14.83
CA VAL A 325 -18.04 -22.34 15.62
C VAL A 325 -16.55 -22.09 15.65
N ILE A 326 -16.00 -21.90 16.86
CA ILE A 326 -14.59 -21.67 17.09
C ILE A 326 -13.99 -22.95 17.69
N GLU A 327 -12.92 -23.44 17.06
CA GLU A 327 -12.16 -24.60 17.52
C GLU A 327 -10.77 -24.16 17.98
N ASP A 328 -10.38 -24.54 19.20
CA ASP A 328 -9.05 -24.30 19.74
C ASP A 328 -8.03 -25.36 19.24
N LYS A 329 -6.76 -25.19 19.62
CA LYS A 329 -5.67 -26.11 19.23
C LYS A 329 -5.83 -27.54 19.81
N GLU A 330 -6.57 -27.69 20.89
CA GLU A 330 -6.90 -28.98 21.51
C GLU A 330 -8.09 -29.69 20.86
N GLY A 331 -8.78 -28.99 19.89
CA GLY A 331 -9.96 -29.53 19.21
C GLY A 331 -11.28 -29.26 19.95
N ASN A 332 -11.26 -28.48 21.02
CA ASN A 332 -12.49 -28.12 21.73
C ASN A 332 -13.25 -27.07 20.91
N ARG A 333 -14.56 -27.30 20.74
CA ARG A 333 -15.45 -26.42 19.98
C ARG A 333 -16.37 -25.62 20.88
N ARG A 334 -16.56 -24.35 20.56
CA ARG A 334 -17.58 -23.51 21.19
C ARG A 334 -18.32 -22.70 20.12
N ILE A 335 -19.57 -22.39 20.42
CA ILE A 335 -20.44 -21.59 19.54
C ILE A 335 -20.53 -20.18 20.12
N GLU A 336 -20.30 -19.19 19.25
CA GLU A 336 -20.40 -17.78 19.57
C GLU A 336 -21.40 -17.09 18.60
N LYS A 337 -22.24 -16.22 19.13
CA LYS A 337 -23.15 -15.42 18.28
C LYS A 337 -22.34 -14.45 17.43
N ALA A 338 -22.67 -14.38 16.14
CA ALA A 338 -21.98 -13.54 15.17
C ALA A 338 -22.92 -13.00 14.11
N ASP A 339 -22.74 -11.76 13.74
CA ASP A 339 -23.47 -11.11 12.66
C ASP A 339 -22.59 -10.94 11.41
N TYR A 340 -21.25 -10.77 11.60
CA TYR A 340 -20.28 -10.65 10.52
C TYR A 340 -18.96 -11.36 10.82
N VAL A 341 -18.35 -11.88 9.76
CA VAL A 341 -16.97 -12.38 9.74
C VAL A 341 -16.19 -11.61 8.67
N LEU A 342 -15.14 -10.91 9.09
CA LEU A 342 -14.22 -10.19 8.21
C LEU A 342 -12.95 -11.01 8.00
N MET A 343 -12.69 -11.40 6.75
CA MET A 343 -11.50 -12.18 6.39
C MET A 343 -10.32 -11.28 6.06
N ALA A 344 -9.28 -11.31 6.90
CA ALA A 344 -8.00 -10.65 6.69
C ALA A 344 -6.88 -11.66 6.36
N LEU A 345 -7.18 -12.61 5.47
CA LEU A 345 -6.30 -13.73 5.09
C LEU A 345 -5.39 -13.42 3.88
N GLY A 346 -5.32 -12.15 3.49
CA GLY A 346 -4.62 -11.70 2.29
C GLY A 346 -5.47 -11.78 1.02
N SER A 347 -4.89 -11.31 -0.08
CA SER A 347 -5.49 -11.27 -1.41
C SER A 347 -4.50 -11.78 -2.45
N ALA A 348 -5.01 -12.13 -3.63
CA ALA A 348 -4.21 -12.55 -4.78
C ALA A 348 -4.35 -11.51 -5.92
N PRO A 349 -3.43 -11.48 -6.89
CA PRO A 349 -3.54 -10.62 -8.06
C PRO A 349 -4.83 -10.87 -8.84
N ALA A 350 -5.41 -9.80 -9.37
CA ALA A 350 -6.54 -9.91 -10.28
C ALA A 350 -6.06 -10.38 -11.67
N SER A 351 -6.82 -11.29 -12.28
CA SER A 351 -6.42 -11.92 -13.56
C SER A 351 -6.87 -11.13 -14.80
N ARG A 352 -7.64 -10.06 -14.67
CA ARG A 352 -8.28 -9.37 -15.81
C ARG A 352 -7.27 -9.00 -16.91
N ILE A 353 -6.21 -8.27 -16.58
CA ILE A 353 -5.23 -7.82 -17.58
C ILE A 353 -4.54 -9.02 -18.21
N VAL A 354 -4.10 -9.97 -17.41
CA VAL A 354 -3.42 -11.18 -17.89
C VAL A 354 -4.34 -12.02 -18.80
N SER A 355 -5.64 -12.14 -18.47
CA SER A 355 -6.61 -12.88 -19.27
C SER A 355 -6.99 -12.18 -20.58
N THR A 356 -6.84 -10.86 -20.67
CA THR A 356 -7.15 -10.05 -21.86
C THR A 356 -5.92 -9.67 -22.69
N THR A 357 -4.72 -10.04 -22.22
CA THR A 357 -3.44 -9.69 -22.84
C THR A 357 -2.59 -10.93 -23.06
N LYS A 358 -2.26 -11.25 -24.31
CA LYS A 358 -1.39 -12.39 -24.63
C LYS A 358 0.07 -12.09 -24.23
N GLY A 359 0.79 -13.14 -23.80
CA GLY A 359 2.24 -13.10 -23.58
C GLY A 359 2.66 -12.55 -22.20
N ILE A 360 1.74 -12.37 -21.27
CA ILE A 360 2.05 -12.10 -19.86
C ILE A 360 1.81 -13.38 -19.06
N ASP A 361 2.88 -14.00 -18.59
CA ASP A 361 2.82 -15.21 -17.79
C ASP A 361 2.70 -14.88 -16.29
N VAL A 362 2.07 -15.81 -15.57
CA VAL A 362 1.91 -15.76 -14.12
C VAL A 362 2.35 -17.08 -13.49
N ASP A 363 2.72 -17.03 -12.22
CA ASP A 363 2.99 -18.22 -11.43
C ASP A 363 1.69 -18.96 -11.04
N ASP A 364 1.81 -20.12 -10.37
CA ASP A 364 0.69 -20.96 -9.92
C ASP A 364 -0.28 -20.22 -8.96
N ARG A 365 0.13 -19.10 -8.40
CA ARG A 365 -0.68 -18.25 -7.49
C ARG A 365 -1.28 -17.02 -8.18
N GLY A 366 -0.91 -16.80 -9.45
CA GLY A 366 -1.38 -15.69 -10.27
C GLY A 366 -0.53 -14.42 -10.17
N TYR A 367 0.67 -14.47 -9.58
CA TYR A 367 1.61 -13.34 -9.60
C TYR A 367 2.31 -13.25 -10.93
N VAL A 368 2.49 -12.04 -11.45
CA VAL A 368 3.12 -11.79 -12.74
C VAL A 368 4.60 -12.15 -12.67
N ILE A 369 5.07 -12.94 -13.66
CA ILE A 369 6.47 -13.32 -13.79
C ILE A 369 7.24 -12.18 -14.46
N THR A 370 8.35 -11.75 -13.85
CA THR A 370 9.20 -10.67 -14.34
C THR A 370 10.65 -11.13 -14.50
N ARG A 371 11.39 -10.40 -15.34
CA ARG A 371 12.82 -10.62 -15.63
C ARG A 371 13.67 -9.73 -14.75
N GLU A 372 14.94 -10.14 -14.56
CA GLU A 372 15.95 -9.32 -13.89
C GLU A 372 16.60 -8.28 -14.81
N LYS A 373 16.58 -8.51 -16.13
CA LYS A 373 17.19 -7.61 -17.11
C LYS A 373 16.32 -7.51 -18.38
N PRO A 374 15.75 -6.35 -18.72
CA PRO A 374 15.61 -5.18 -17.82
C PRO A 374 14.77 -5.53 -16.60
N TYR A 375 15.10 -4.96 -15.45
CA TYR A 375 14.41 -5.30 -14.20
C TYR A 375 12.91 -4.99 -14.26
N GLY A 376 12.10 -5.94 -13.84
CA GLY A 376 10.64 -5.81 -13.79
C GLY A 376 9.93 -6.01 -15.13
N MET A 377 10.62 -6.26 -16.26
CA MET A 377 9.95 -6.58 -17.53
C MET A 377 9.29 -7.96 -17.44
N THR A 378 8.03 -8.05 -17.85
CA THR A 378 7.26 -9.30 -17.88
C THR A 378 7.76 -10.22 -19.02
N THR A 379 7.11 -11.35 -19.22
CA THR A 379 7.36 -12.21 -20.40
C THR A 379 6.97 -11.52 -21.71
N ARG A 380 6.09 -10.51 -21.66
CA ARG A 380 5.75 -9.67 -22.80
C ARG A 380 6.67 -8.45 -22.88
N GLN A 381 7.31 -8.27 -24.04
CA GLN A 381 8.21 -7.15 -24.29
C GLN A 381 7.51 -5.80 -24.15
N GLY A 382 8.17 -4.82 -23.50
CA GLY A 382 7.65 -3.48 -23.25
C GLY A 382 6.62 -3.38 -22.14
N VAL A 383 6.21 -4.51 -21.56
CA VAL A 383 5.30 -4.55 -20.40
C VAL A 383 6.10 -4.89 -19.14
N PHE A 384 6.01 -4.04 -18.16
CA PHE A 384 6.68 -4.15 -16.86
C PHE A 384 5.65 -4.33 -15.75
N ALA A 385 6.05 -4.92 -14.64
CA ALA A 385 5.21 -5.07 -13.47
C ALA A 385 6.03 -4.92 -12.18
N GLY A 386 5.37 -4.45 -11.11
CA GLY A 386 6.01 -4.28 -9.81
C GLY A 386 5.00 -4.08 -8.68
N GLY A 387 5.49 -4.12 -7.44
CA GLY A 387 4.67 -4.09 -6.24
C GLY A 387 3.93 -5.40 -6.01
N ASP A 388 2.74 -5.34 -5.40
CA ASP A 388 2.01 -6.52 -4.91
C ASP A 388 1.48 -7.44 -6.05
N VAL A 389 1.48 -7.01 -7.30
CA VAL A 389 1.09 -7.86 -8.45
C VAL A 389 2.19 -8.86 -8.83
N VAL A 390 3.43 -8.59 -8.43
CA VAL A 390 4.62 -9.44 -8.63
C VAL A 390 5.02 -10.10 -7.32
N ASN A 391 5.12 -9.29 -6.25
CA ASN A 391 5.54 -9.72 -4.94
C ASN A 391 4.32 -9.99 -4.04
N ARG A 392 4.48 -10.81 -3.01
CA ARG A 392 3.41 -10.96 -2.01
C ARG A 392 3.11 -9.62 -1.36
N PRO A 393 1.82 -9.30 -1.12
CA PRO A 393 1.42 -8.08 -0.43
C PRO A 393 2.21 -7.86 0.86
N SER A 394 2.76 -6.66 1.02
CA SER A 394 3.60 -6.33 2.16
C SER A 394 3.35 -4.88 2.61
N THR A 395 4.33 -4.00 2.50
CA THR A 395 4.23 -2.63 2.98
C THR A 395 4.30 -1.62 1.84
N VAL A 396 3.75 -0.44 2.05
CA VAL A 396 3.79 0.67 1.09
C VAL A 396 5.22 0.92 0.60
N VAL A 397 6.18 1.03 1.51
CA VAL A 397 7.58 1.33 1.17
C VAL A 397 8.28 0.18 0.43
N LEU A 398 7.85 -1.07 0.60
CA LEU A 398 8.39 -2.18 -0.20
C LEU A 398 7.87 -2.16 -1.64
N ALA A 399 6.60 -1.80 -1.83
CA ALA A 399 6.06 -1.56 -3.17
C ALA A 399 6.76 -0.37 -3.86
N MET A 400 7.08 0.70 -3.11
CA MET A 400 7.87 1.83 -3.61
C MET A 400 9.28 1.40 -4.01
N ARG A 401 9.98 0.61 -3.18
CA ARG A 401 11.32 0.11 -3.50
C ARG A 401 11.35 -0.67 -4.81
N ASP A 402 10.43 -1.60 -4.95
CA ASP A 402 10.31 -2.42 -6.16
C ASP A 402 10.03 -1.54 -7.39
N ALA A 403 9.10 -0.60 -7.27
CA ALA A 403 8.78 0.34 -8.34
C ALA A 403 10.00 1.20 -8.76
N LYS A 404 10.83 1.66 -7.84
CA LYS A 404 12.05 2.41 -8.18
C LYS A 404 13.02 1.60 -9.04
N MET A 405 13.20 0.33 -8.74
CA MET A 405 14.04 -0.56 -9.53
C MET A 405 13.43 -0.80 -10.93
N VAL A 406 12.11 -0.93 -11.01
CA VAL A 406 11.39 -1.08 -12.28
C VAL A 406 11.46 0.19 -13.12
N ALA A 407 11.42 1.39 -12.50
CA ALA A 407 11.58 2.67 -13.20
C ALA A 407 12.90 2.75 -13.97
N GLU A 408 13.99 2.29 -13.34
CA GLU A 408 15.30 2.19 -14.00
C GLU A 408 15.26 1.20 -15.18
N GLY A 409 14.60 0.05 -15.01
CA GLY A 409 14.43 -0.95 -16.06
C GLY A 409 13.63 -0.42 -17.25
N ILE A 410 12.55 0.32 -17.02
CA ILE A 410 11.75 0.98 -18.05
C ILE A 410 12.60 2.00 -18.81
N ALA A 411 13.31 2.87 -18.09
CA ALA A 411 14.14 3.91 -18.69
C ALA A 411 15.21 3.32 -19.61
N GLN A 412 15.95 2.31 -19.14
CA GLN A 412 16.95 1.59 -19.93
C GLN A 412 16.35 0.93 -21.19
N TYR A 413 15.19 0.30 -21.06
CA TYR A 413 14.50 -0.35 -22.17
C TYR A 413 14.08 0.66 -23.24
N VAL A 414 13.39 1.76 -22.85
CA VAL A 414 12.90 2.75 -23.81
C VAL A 414 14.03 3.43 -24.54
N ASP A 415 15.10 3.82 -23.82
CA ASP A 415 16.28 4.44 -24.46
C ASP A 415 16.95 3.49 -25.44
N ALA A 416 17.08 2.20 -25.11
CA ALA A 416 17.67 1.20 -26.00
C ALA A 416 16.83 0.97 -27.25
N VAL A 417 15.51 0.89 -27.13
CA VAL A 417 14.60 0.72 -28.29
C VAL A 417 14.70 1.93 -29.22
N LYS A 418 14.64 3.15 -28.68
CA LYS A 418 14.74 4.38 -29.49
C LYS A 418 16.09 4.52 -30.20
N LEU A 419 17.17 4.11 -29.54
CA LEU A 419 18.50 4.11 -30.18
C LEU A 419 18.55 3.11 -31.35
N LEU A 420 17.99 1.91 -31.19
CA LEU A 420 17.94 0.91 -32.23
C LEU A 420 17.07 1.35 -33.42
N ASP A 421 15.96 2.03 -33.17
CA ASP A 421 15.07 2.54 -34.21
C ASP A 421 15.73 3.71 -34.99
N ALA A 422 16.47 4.58 -34.31
CA ALA A 422 17.25 5.64 -34.94
C ALA A 422 18.32 5.08 -35.89
N ILE A 423 19.06 4.05 -35.46
CA ILE A 423 20.08 3.39 -36.30
C ILE A 423 19.46 2.74 -37.54
N LYS A 424 18.30 2.09 -37.42
CA LYS A 424 17.60 1.47 -38.58
C LYS A 424 16.98 2.48 -39.53
N GLY A 425 16.65 3.68 -39.05
CA GLY A 425 16.09 4.74 -39.88
C GLY A 425 17.15 5.52 -40.68
N GLU A 426 18.45 5.32 -40.38
CA GLU A 426 19.58 5.90 -41.09
C GLU A 426 20.09 4.95 -42.22
N GLU A 427 19.64 3.71 -42.30
CA GLU A 427 19.87 2.76 -43.40
C GLU A 427 18.77 2.88 -44.49
#